data_35abd77cca271fbd42e90a4e150ed9f8
#
_entry.id   35abd77cca271fbd42e90a4e150ed9f8
#
_cell.length_a   1.000
_cell.length_b   1.000
_cell.length_c   1.000
_cell.angle_alpha   90.00
_cell.angle_beta   90.00
_cell.angle_gamma   90.00
#
_symmetry.space_group_name_H-M   'P 1'
#
loop_
_entity.id
_entity.type
_entity.pdbx_description
1 polymer ?
#
loop_
_entity_poly.entity_id
_entity_poly.type
_entity_poly.pdbx_seq_one_letter_code
_entity_poly.pdbx_strand_id
1 'polypeptide(L)'
;NPENPLTHIRGPAEISHHQINKRGSSYVSLSYSLYRNNINENITNKAVKELINQKPFSYLCSTKFMKMSELKIIHIDMDAFYASVEQRDNPKLCGKPLAVGHAEERGVVAAASYEARRYGVHSTMSSQKAKRLCPELIFVPGRMNVYKAVSRQIHDIFHTYTDIIEPLSLDEAFLDVTENKAGFSLAIDIAKDIKKRIRNELGLIASAGVSYNKFLAKIASDFRKR
;
A
#
# COMPACT_ATOMS: atom_id res chain seq x y z
N ASN A 1 26.82 -15.72 -52.55
CA ASN A 1 27.36 -14.43 -52.17
C ASN A 1 26.39 -13.68 -51.28
N PRO A 2 26.84 -13.22 -50.16
CA PRO A 2 26.02 -12.72 -49.09
C PRO A 2 25.97 -11.18 -49.12
N GLU A 3 24.86 -10.58 -48.78
CA GLU A 3 24.83 -9.16 -48.44
C GLU A 3 24.24 -8.97 -47.06
N ASN A 4 25.04 -8.36 -46.24
CA ASN A 4 24.85 -7.94 -44.89
C ASN A 4 24.21 -6.54 -44.91
N PRO A 5 23.07 -6.24 -44.26
CA PRO A 5 22.67 -4.86 -44.03
C PRO A 5 23.07 -4.44 -42.63
N LEU A 6 24.10 -3.62 -42.59
CA LEU A 6 24.53 -2.83 -41.44
C LEU A 6 23.59 -1.67 -41.15
N THR A 7 23.24 -1.56 -39.90
CA THR A 7 23.24 -0.34 -39.07
C THR A 7 22.39 0.85 -39.53
N HIS A 8 21.35 1.11 -38.75
CA HIS A 8 20.96 2.46 -38.42
C HIS A 8 20.91 2.63 -36.89
N ILE A 9 22.04 3.02 -36.34
CA ILE A 9 22.13 3.64 -35.04
C ILE A 9 21.59 5.06 -35.20
N ARG A 10 20.39 5.35 -34.72
CA ARG A 10 19.91 6.72 -34.56
C ARG A 10 20.67 7.35 -33.41
N GLY A 11 21.37 8.44 -33.68
CA GLY A 11 22.03 9.30 -32.72
C GLY A 11 21.06 9.91 -31.70
N PRO A 12 21.58 10.52 -30.63
CA PRO A 12 20.76 11.07 -29.56
C PRO A 12 19.89 12.22 -30.10
N ALA A 13 18.60 12.13 -29.80
CA ALA A 13 17.65 13.18 -30.13
C ALA A 13 18.04 14.49 -29.43
N GLU A 14 18.21 15.52 -30.23
CA GLU A 14 18.40 16.91 -29.77
C GLU A 14 17.20 17.32 -28.91
N ILE A 15 17.51 17.65 -27.64
CA ILE A 15 16.51 18.22 -26.72
C ILE A 15 16.36 19.70 -27.09
N SER A 16 15.28 20.04 -27.78
CA SER A 16 14.90 21.42 -28.03
C SER A 16 14.54 22.13 -26.71
N HIS A 17 15.28 23.16 -26.38
CA HIS A 17 14.94 24.10 -25.32
C HIS A 17 13.66 24.86 -25.68
N HIS A 18 12.49 24.41 -25.17
CA HIS A 18 11.34 25.33 -25.10
C HIS A 18 10.43 25.01 -23.91
N GLN A 19 10.22 26.07 -23.13
CA GLN A 19 9.22 26.24 -22.07
C GLN A 19 9.42 25.57 -20.73
N ILE A 20 10.13 26.28 -19.86
CA ILE A 20 10.02 26.12 -18.39
C ILE A 20 8.71 26.78 -17.96
N ASN A 21 7.68 25.98 -17.69
CA ASN A 21 6.46 26.47 -17.08
C ASN A 21 6.57 26.39 -15.54
N LYS A 22 6.21 27.49 -14.88
CA LYS A 22 6.36 27.74 -13.44
C LYS A 22 5.43 26.90 -12.56
N ARG A 23 5.53 25.56 -12.60
CA ARG A 23 4.91 24.68 -11.58
C ARG A 23 5.81 23.47 -11.40
N GLY A 24 6.30 23.28 -10.17
CA GLY A 24 7.33 22.31 -9.76
C GLY A 24 6.99 20.81 -9.87
N SER A 25 6.28 20.41 -10.94
CA SER A 25 5.82 19.02 -11.16
C SER A 25 6.70 18.21 -12.12
N SER A 26 7.63 18.84 -12.87
CA SER A 26 8.40 18.10 -13.90
C SER A 26 9.65 17.37 -13.39
N TYR A 27 10.16 17.74 -12.20
CA TYR A 27 11.40 17.12 -11.67
C TYR A 27 11.18 15.76 -11.01
N VAL A 28 9.98 15.47 -10.51
CA VAL A 28 9.64 14.17 -9.93
C VAL A 28 9.50 13.09 -11.02
N SER A 29 9.04 13.49 -12.21
CA SER A 29 8.88 12.59 -13.37
C SER A 29 10.22 12.15 -13.97
N LEU A 30 11.23 13.03 -14.01
CA LEU A 30 12.56 12.68 -14.56
C LEU A 30 13.33 11.71 -13.65
N SER A 31 13.27 11.90 -12.36
CA SER A 31 13.94 10.99 -11.41
C SER A 31 13.31 9.59 -11.41
N TYR A 32 12.00 9.49 -11.66
CA TYR A 32 11.28 8.21 -11.73
C TYR A 32 11.58 7.44 -13.03
N SER A 33 11.73 8.15 -14.14
CA SER A 33 12.12 7.55 -15.43
C SER A 33 13.56 7.04 -15.42
N LEU A 34 14.49 7.75 -14.79
CA LEU A 34 15.89 7.33 -14.66
C LEU A 34 16.05 6.12 -13.72
N TYR A 35 15.25 6.02 -12.68
CA TYR A 35 15.27 4.88 -11.75
C TYR A 35 14.71 3.59 -12.37
N ARG A 36 13.75 3.70 -13.29
CA ARG A 36 13.13 2.55 -13.95
C ARG A 36 13.98 1.93 -15.07
N ASN A 37 14.91 2.69 -15.66
CA ASN A 37 15.65 2.25 -16.84
C ASN A 37 17.12 1.86 -16.59
N ASN A 38 17.62 1.94 -15.36
CA ASN A 38 19.03 1.68 -15.07
C ASN A 38 19.26 0.58 -14.03
N ILE A 39 19.18 -0.66 -14.50
CA ILE A 39 19.95 -1.78 -13.94
C ILE A 39 21.20 -1.96 -14.84
N ASN A 40 22.07 -0.96 -14.89
CA ASN A 40 23.41 -1.09 -15.44
C ASN A 40 24.36 -0.16 -14.67
N GLU A 41 25.09 -0.73 -13.71
CA GLU A 41 25.87 -0.02 -12.69
C GLU A 41 27.01 0.87 -13.23
N ASN A 42 27.32 0.85 -14.52
CA ASN A 42 28.47 1.57 -15.08
C ASN A 42 28.17 2.97 -15.67
N ILE A 43 26.90 3.36 -15.83
CA ILE A 43 26.55 4.66 -16.41
C ILE A 43 26.24 5.72 -15.34
N THR A 44 25.89 5.28 -14.12
CA THR A 44 25.40 6.17 -13.06
C THR A 44 26.47 7.05 -12.42
N ASN A 45 27.73 6.66 -12.42
CA ASN A 45 28.74 7.34 -11.60
C ASN A 45 29.28 8.67 -12.18
N LYS A 46 29.26 8.89 -13.49
CA LYS A 46 29.83 10.09 -14.08
C LYS A 46 28.82 11.22 -14.23
N ALA A 47 27.64 10.94 -14.78
CA ALA A 47 26.57 11.93 -14.96
C ALA A 47 25.97 12.38 -13.62
N VAL A 48 25.82 11.49 -12.63
CA VAL A 48 25.36 11.84 -11.29
C VAL A 48 26.41 12.68 -10.54
N LYS A 49 27.71 12.40 -10.70
CA LYS A 49 28.77 13.23 -10.11
C LYS A 49 28.90 14.60 -10.73
N GLU A 50 28.64 14.76 -12.01
CA GLU A 50 28.63 16.08 -12.68
C GLU A 50 27.41 16.91 -12.27
N LEU A 51 26.23 16.30 -12.09
CA LEU A 51 25.03 16.97 -11.56
C LEU A 51 25.17 17.41 -10.10
N ILE A 52 25.91 16.63 -9.29
CA ILE A 52 26.14 16.94 -7.86
C ILE A 52 27.14 18.10 -7.68
N ASN A 53 28.04 18.34 -8.63
CA ASN A 53 29.05 19.40 -8.53
C ASN A 53 28.56 20.81 -8.89
N GLN A 54 27.32 21.01 -9.31
CA GLN A 54 26.73 22.32 -9.48
C GLN A 54 26.20 22.86 -8.14
N LYS A 55 27.00 23.70 -7.50
CA LYS A 55 26.83 24.21 -6.13
C LYS A 55 25.46 24.74 -5.68
N PRO A 56 24.54 25.29 -6.49
CA PRO A 56 23.24 25.71 -5.98
C PRO A 56 22.21 24.57 -5.90
N PHE A 57 22.41 23.45 -6.59
CA PHE A 57 21.46 22.34 -6.62
C PHE A 57 21.68 21.32 -5.48
N SER A 58 22.91 21.20 -4.98
CA SER A 58 23.28 20.24 -3.92
C SER A 58 22.69 20.60 -2.56
N TYR A 59 22.52 21.89 -2.24
CA TYR A 59 22.05 22.34 -0.93
C TYR A 59 20.54 22.13 -0.72
N LEU A 60 19.73 22.30 -1.74
CA LEU A 60 18.27 22.10 -1.64
C LEU A 60 17.87 20.63 -1.82
N CYS A 61 18.64 19.85 -2.57
CA CYS A 61 18.36 18.44 -2.80
C CYS A 61 18.83 17.57 -1.62
N SER A 62 19.99 17.88 -1.00
CA SER A 62 20.54 17.04 0.05
C SER A 62 19.74 17.09 1.36
N THR A 63 19.31 18.28 1.81
CA THR A 63 18.58 18.42 3.07
C THR A 63 17.15 17.87 2.98
N LYS A 64 16.45 18.06 1.84
CA LYS A 64 15.09 17.55 1.67
C LYS A 64 15.06 16.05 1.37
N PHE A 65 16.06 15.54 0.64
CA PHE A 65 16.19 14.11 0.35
C PHE A 65 16.70 13.31 1.54
N MET A 66 17.66 13.85 2.30
CA MET A 66 18.11 13.25 3.57
C MET A 66 16.97 13.21 4.58
N LYS A 67 16.18 14.30 4.71
CA LYS A 67 15.04 14.33 5.63
C LYS A 67 13.91 13.37 5.22
N MET A 68 13.74 13.07 3.93
CA MET A 68 12.78 12.06 3.44
C MET A 68 13.26 10.63 3.69
N SER A 69 14.56 10.35 3.69
CA SER A 69 15.10 9.01 3.98
C SER A 69 15.06 8.64 5.46
N GLU A 70 14.84 9.62 6.34
CA GLU A 70 14.71 9.42 7.79
C GLU A 70 13.29 9.06 8.22
N LEU A 71 12.28 9.35 7.41
CA LEU A 71 10.89 9.03 7.72
C LEU A 71 10.67 7.52 7.78
N LYS A 72 9.92 7.09 8.79
CA LYS A 72 9.53 5.70 9.01
C LYS A 72 8.01 5.61 8.97
N ILE A 73 7.46 5.34 7.79
CA ILE A 73 6.02 5.26 7.58
C ILE A 73 5.60 3.80 7.51
N ILE A 74 4.60 3.43 8.30
CA ILE A 74 3.94 2.13 8.25
C ILE A 74 2.54 2.34 7.70
N HIS A 75 2.13 1.54 6.72
CA HIS A 75 0.75 1.39 6.31
C HIS A 75 0.22 0.07 6.87
N ILE A 76 -0.86 0.12 7.64
CA ILE A 76 -1.58 -1.06 8.16
C ILE A 76 -2.90 -1.16 7.42
N ASP A 77 -3.28 -2.37 7.02
CA ASP A 77 -4.54 -2.67 6.36
C ASP A 77 -5.06 -4.04 6.85
N MET A 78 -6.28 -4.06 7.36
CA MET A 78 -6.89 -5.27 7.91
C MET A 78 -7.36 -6.21 6.79
N ASP A 79 -7.04 -7.47 6.93
CA ASP A 79 -7.34 -8.48 5.92
C ASP A 79 -8.82 -8.84 5.94
N ALA A 80 -9.55 -8.54 4.81
CA ALA A 80 -10.98 -8.81 4.65
C ALA A 80 -11.82 -8.37 5.88
N PHE A 81 -11.60 -7.17 6.37
CA PHE A 81 -11.98 -6.68 7.71
C PHE A 81 -13.37 -7.10 8.17
N TYR A 82 -14.43 -6.64 7.48
CA TYR A 82 -15.79 -6.93 7.92
C TYR A 82 -16.09 -8.44 7.90
N ALA A 83 -15.66 -9.14 6.86
CA ALA A 83 -15.86 -10.58 6.78
C ALA A 83 -15.08 -11.34 7.86
N SER A 84 -13.87 -10.91 8.18
CA SER A 84 -13.06 -11.48 9.25
C SER A 84 -13.67 -11.28 10.64
N VAL A 85 -14.27 -10.09 10.89
CA VAL A 85 -15.02 -9.83 12.14
C VAL A 85 -16.23 -10.77 12.24
N GLU A 86 -16.98 -10.97 11.16
CA GLU A 86 -18.14 -11.89 11.18
C GLU A 86 -17.72 -13.35 11.41
N GLN A 87 -16.62 -13.80 10.79
CA GLN A 87 -16.09 -15.14 11.00
C GLN A 87 -15.54 -15.32 12.42
N ARG A 88 -14.89 -14.31 12.99
CA ARG A 88 -14.39 -14.31 14.37
C ARG A 88 -15.52 -14.46 15.37
N ASP A 89 -16.58 -13.66 15.20
CA ASP A 89 -17.70 -13.59 16.15
C ASP A 89 -18.66 -14.78 15.99
N ASN A 90 -18.69 -15.44 14.84
CA ASN A 90 -19.50 -16.61 14.56
C ASN A 90 -18.67 -17.74 13.96
N PRO A 91 -18.15 -18.67 14.78
CA PRO A 91 -17.32 -19.79 14.30
C PRO A 91 -17.97 -20.67 13.23
N LYS A 92 -19.32 -20.69 13.11
CA LYS A 92 -20.03 -21.43 12.07
C LYS A 92 -19.76 -20.89 10.66
N LEU A 93 -19.27 -19.66 10.57
CA LEU A 93 -18.90 -18.98 9.31
C LEU A 93 -17.42 -19.20 8.94
N CYS A 94 -16.60 -19.69 9.85
CA CYS A 94 -15.18 -19.92 9.59
C CYS A 94 -14.98 -20.92 8.44
N GLY A 95 -14.08 -20.58 7.51
CA GLY A 95 -13.73 -21.41 6.36
C GLY A 95 -14.80 -21.47 5.25
N LYS A 96 -15.90 -20.74 5.39
CA LYS A 96 -16.98 -20.70 4.39
C LYS A 96 -16.87 -19.45 3.53
N PRO A 97 -17.28 -19.51 2.26
CA PRO A 97 -17.38 -18.32 1.42
C PRO A 97 -18.46 -17.39 1.97
N LEU A 98 -18.02 -16.21 2.42
CA LEU A 98 -18.83 -15.22 3.12
C LEU A 98 -18.76 -13.87 2.40
N ALA A 99 -19.88 -13.20 2.27
CA ALA A 99 -19.99 -11.81 1.87
C ALA A 99 -20.77 -11.02 2.93
N VAL A 100 -20.23 -9.88 3.33
CA VAL A 100 -20.97 -8.89 4.11
C VAL A 100 -21.75 -8.02 3.13
N GLY A 101 -23.06 -7.93 3.34
CA GLY A 101 -23.96 -7.21 2.44
C GLY A 101 -25.36 -7.81 2.46
N HIS A 102 -26.19 -7.40 1.50
CA HIS A 102 -27.55 -7.90 1.35
C HIS A 102 -27.65 -8.81 0.10
N ALA A 103 -28.31 -9.95 0.26
CA ALA A 103 -28.51 -10.92 -0.82
C ALA A 103 -29.55 -10.48 -1.87
N GLU A 104 -30.24 -9.37 -1.63
CA GLU A 104 -31.33 -8.84 -2.45
C GLU A 104 -30.88 -8.47 -3.86
N GLU A 105 -31.83 -8.30 -4.76
CA GLU A 105 -31.58 -8.03 -6.20
C GLU A 105 -30.70 -6.82 -6.45
N ARG A 106 -30.86 -5.75 -5.64
CA ARG A 106 -30.02 -4.54 -5.69
C ARG A 106 -28.89 -4.52 -4.66
N GLY A 107 -28.66 -5.66 -4.00
CA GLY A 107 -27.63 -5.78 -2.99
C GLY A 107 -26.22 -5.67 -3.59
N VAL A 108 -25.28 -5.21 -2.75
CA VAL A 108 -23.87 -5.06 -3.08
C VAL A 108 -23.04 -5.76 -2.01
N VAL A 109 -21.95 -6.40 -2.42
CA VAL A 109 -20.93 -6.95 -1.52
C VAL A 109 -20.12 -5.80 -0.93
N ALA A 110 -20.23 -5.58 0.38
CA ALA A 110 -19.39 -4.61 1.09
C ALA A 110 -17.98 -5.18 1.36
N ALA A 111 -17.90 -6.44 1.77
CA ALA A 111 -16.64 -7.16 1.95
C ALA A 111 -16.83 -8.64 1.64
N ALA A 112 -15.77 -9.30 1.15
CA ALA A 112 -15.76 -10.73 0.85
C ALA A 112 -14.65 -11.44 1.60
N SER A 113 -14.93 -12.60 2.20
CA SER A 113 -13.94 -13.45 2.85
C SER A 113 -12.93 -13.99 1.82
N TYR A 114 -11.79 -14.49 2.28
CA TYR A 114 -10.78 -15.08 1.40
C TYR A 114 -11.33 -16.31 0.66
N GLU A 115 -12.18 -17.09 1.30
CA GLU A 115 -12.87 -18.23 0.69
C GLU A 115 -13.74 -17.77 -0.48
N ALA A 116 -14.50 -16.68 -0.31
CA ALA A 116 -15.34 -16.11 -1.37
C ALA A 116 -14.49 -15.52 -2.51
N ARG A 117 -13.37 -14.90 -2.19
CA ARG A 117 -12.44 -14.32 -3.19
C ARG A 117 -11.84 -15.38 -4.12
N ARG A 118 -11.69 -16.63 -3.69
CA ARG A 118 -11.24 -17.75 -4.55
C ARG A 118 -12.20 -18.03 -5.71
N TYR A 119 -13.48 -17.69 -5.56
CA TYR A 119 -14.49 -17.77 -6.61
C TYR A 119 -14.60 -16.48 -7.43
N GLY A 120 -13.70 -15.50 -7.19
CA GLY A 120 -13.73 -14.19 -7.85
C GLY A 120 -14.74 -13.20 -7.27
N VAL A 121 -15.29 -13.47 -6.08
CA VAL A 121 -16.17 -12.54 -5.37
C VAL A 121 -15.32 -11.45 -4.69
N HIS A 122 -15.66 -10.19 -4.88
CA HIS A 122 -14.96 -9.05 -4.29
C HIS A 122 -15.92 -7.93 -3.86
N SER A 123 -15.44 -6.98 -3.07
CA SER A 123 -16.23 -5.80 -2.68
C SER A 123 -16.68 -5.00 -3.91
N THR A 124 -17.74 -4.24 -3.78
CA THR A 124 -18.42 -3.47 -4.84
C THR A 124 -19.16 -4.31 -5.90
N MET A 125 -19.04 -5.64 -5.88
CA MET A 125 -19.75 -6.51 -6.80
C MET A 125 -21.24 -6.57 -6.43
N SER A 126 -22.14 -6.65 -7.44
CA SER A 126 -23.55 -6.90 -7.19
C SER A 126 -23.78 -8.29 -6.59
N SER A 127 -24.71 -8.40 -5.65
CA SER A 127 -25.01 -9.66 -4.96
C SER A 127 -25.45 -10.77 -5.91
N GLN A 128 -26.19 -10.44 -6.97
CA GLN A 128 -26.54 -11.39 -8.03
C GLN A 128 -25.32 -11.96 -8.74
N LYS A 129 -24.35 -11.11 -9.14
CA LYS A 129 -23.11 -11.58 -9.78
C LYS A 129 -22.29 -12.44 -8.81
N ALA A 130 -22.19 -12.02 -7.55
CA ALA A 130 -21.49 -12.79 -6.52
C ALA A 130 -22.08 -14.17 -6.31
N LYS A 131 -23.42 -14.30 -6.27
CA LYS A 131 -24.14 -15.58 -6.18
C LYS A 131 -23.95 -16.47 -7.41
N ARG A 132 -23.85 -15.89 -8.61
CA ARG A 132 -23.55 -16.68 -9.82
C ARG A 132 -22.14 -17.27 -9.78
N LEU A 133 -21.16 -16.51 -9.26
CA LEU A 133 -19.78 -16.97 -9.14
C LEU A 133 -19.61 -17.99 -8.02
N CYS A 134 -20.32 -17.84 -6.92
CA CYS A 134 -20.30 -18.73 -5.77
C CYS A 134 -21.71 -19.01 -5.29
N PRO A 135 -22.37 -20.10 -5.79
CA PRO A 135 -23.74 -20.44 -5.41
C PRO A 135 -23.90 -20.69 -3.89
N GLU A 136 -22.89 -21.20 -3.22
CA GLU A 136 -22.85 -21.46 -1.79
C GLU A 136 -22.50 -20.23 -0.93
N LEU A 137 -22.33 -19.04 -1.55
CA LEU A 137 -21.97 -17.80 -0.87
C LEU A 137 -22.99 -17.45 0.22
N ILE A 138 -22.51 -17.30 1.43
CA ILE A 138 -23.31 -16.88 2.58
C ILE A 138 -23.30 -15.36 2.66
N PHE A 139 -24.46 -14.73 2.60
CA PHE A 139 -24.59 -13.30 2.87
C PHE A 139 -24.94 -13.08 4.33
N VAL A 140 -24.23 -12.13 4.97
CA VAL A 140 -24.55 -11.63 6.31
C VAL A 140 -24.73 -10.12 6.27
N PRO A 141 -25.73 -9.58 7.01
CA PRO A 141 -25.90 -8.15 7.11
C PRO A 141 -24.71 -7.50 7.80
N GLY A 142 -24.33 -6.30 7.38
CA GLY A 142 -23.21 -5.58 7.99
C GLY A 142 -23.56 -5.03 9.37
N ARG A 143 -22.65 -5.26 10.35
CA ARG A 143 -22.79 -4.76 11.74
C ARG A 143 -21.90 -3.54 11.95
N MET A 144 -22.22 -2.42 11.33
CA MET A 144 -21.36 -1.23 11.30
C MET A 144 -20.93 -0.74 12.69
N ASN A 145 -21.80 -0.88 13.71
CA ASN A 145 -21.45 -0.50 15.09
C ASN A 145 -20.32 -1.37 15.65
N VAL A 146 -20.33 -2.67 15.36
CA VAL A 146 -19.28 -3.62 15.76
C VAL A 146 -17.98 -3.29 15.04
N TYR A 147 -18.03 -3.04 13.73
CA TYR A 147 -16.82 -2.69 12.95
C TYR A 147 -16.17 -1.40 13.44
N LYS A 148 -16.97 -0.37 13.76
CA LYS A 148 -16.48 0.87 14.37
C LYS A 148 -15.86 0.64 15.75
N ALA A 149 -16.42 -0.25 16.56
CA ALA A 149 -15.86 -0.59 17.86
C ALA A 149 -14.52 -1.32 17.73
N VAL A 150 -14.43 -2.29 16.83
CA VAL A 150 -13.17 -3.02 16.54
C VAL A 150 -12.12 -2.07 15.95
N SER A 151 -12.49 -1.18 15.03
CA SER A 151 -11.60 -0.16 14.49
C SER A 151 -10.99 0.71 15.60
N ARG A 152 -11.76 1.14 16.58
CA ARG A 152 -11.23 1.88 17.74
C ARG A 152 -10.20 1.08 18.52
N GLN A 153 -10.45 -0.20 18.79
CA GLN A 153 -9.50 -1.08 19.48
C GLN A 153 -8.18 -1.22 18.67
N ILE A 154 -8.26 -1.27 17.33
CA ILE A 154 -7.08 -1.28 16.46
C ILE A 154 -6.32 0.05 16.62
N HIS A 155 -7.02 1.18 16.62
CA HIS A 155 -6.39 2.50 16.80
C HIS A 155 -5.77 2.65 18.20
N ASP A 156 -6.36 2.08 19.24
CA ASP A 156 -5.77 2.05 20.59
C ASP A 156 -4.42 1.32 20.58
N ILE A 157 -4.30 0.24 19.82
CA ILE A 157 -3.00 -0.44 19.60
C ILE A 157 -2.02 0.51 18.90
N PHE A 158 -2.42 1.24 17.84
CA PHE A 158 -1.53 2.16 17.13
C PHE A 158 -1.01 3.28 18.04
N HIS A 159 -1.87 3.84 18.89
CA HIS A 159 -1.53 4.91 19.82
C HIS A 159 -0.45 4.52 20.85
N THR A 160 -0.19 3.23 21.06
CA THR A 160 0.93 2.80 21.90
C THR A 160 2.29 3.03 21.25
N TYR A 161 2.34 3.23 19.93
CA TYR A 161 3.58 3.43 19.16
C TYR A 161 3.75 4.87 18.69
N THR A 162 2.68 5.55 18.30
CA THR A 162 2.73 6.93 17.79
C THR A 162 1.37 7.61 17.94
N ASP A 163 1.37 8.94 18.02
CA ASP A 163 0.16 9.75 17.89
C ASP A 163 -0.05 10.29 16.48
N ILE A 164 0.97 10.15 15.61
CA ILE A 164 0.90 10.63 14.22
C ILE A 164 0.29 9.52 13.37
N ILE A 165 -1.05 9.45 13.40
CA ILE A 165 -1.85 8.45 12.70
C ILE A 165 -2.76 9.17 11.71
N GLU A 166 -2.78 8.70 10.46
CA GLU A 166 -3.70 9.15 9.41
C GLU A 166 -4.62 7.99 9.01
N PRO A 167 -5.84 7.94 9.55
CA PRO A 167 -6.82 6.94 9.14
C PRO A 167 -7.30 7.22 7.72
N LEU A 168 -7.39 6.17 6.89
CA LEU A 168 -7.98 6.22 5.56
C LEU A 168 -9.40 5.67 5.55
N SER A 169 -9.64 4.64 6.38
CA SER A 169 -10.93 3.97 6.53
C SER A 169 -11.02 3.35 7.93
N LEU A 170 -12.01 2.48 8.18
CA LEU A 170 -12.14 1.76 9.46
C LEU A 170 -11.05 0.66 9.61
N ASP A 171 -10.44 0.25 8.53
CA ASP A 171 -9.55 -0.89 8.43
C ASP A 171 -8.14 -0.56 7.95
N GLU A 172 -7.87 0.68 7.52
CA GLU A 172 -6.53 1.07 7.08
C GLU A 172 -6.10 2.44 7.61
N ALA A 173 -4.80 2.55 7.93
CA ALA A 173 -4.18 3.79 8.39
C ALA A 173 -2.70 3.85 8.03
N PHE A 174 -2.19 5.08 7.89
CA PHE A 174 -0.76 5.36 7.93
C PHE A 174 -0.33 5.76 9.34
N LEU A 175 0.83 5.26 9.76
CA LEU A 175 1.48 5.60 11.02
C LEU A 175 2.86 6.19 10.70
N ASP A 176 3.15 7.38 11.20
CA ASP A 176 4.52 7.88 11.23
C ASP A 176 5.16 7.46 12.56
N VAL A 177 6.14 6.57 12.46
CA VAL A 177 6.88 6.02 13.60
C VAL A 177 8.34 6.45 13.59
N THR A 178 8.64 7.56 12.90
CA THR A 178 9.98 8.15 12.86
C THR A 178 10.50 8.40 14.28
N GLU A 179 9.64 8.99 15.11
CA GLU A 179 9.82 9.10 16.56
C GLU A 179 8.70 8.29 17.23
N ASN A 180 9.04 7.06 17.69
CA ASN A 180 8.04 6.19 18.30
C ASN A 180 8.14 6.17 19.82
N LYS A 181 6.98 5.97 20.48
CA LYS A 181 6.87 5.93 21.95
C LYS A 181 7.42 4.65 22.57
N ALA A 182 7.48 3.57 21.81
CA ALA A 182 7.80 2.24 22.31
C ALA A 182 9.31 1.92 22.28
N GLY A 183 10.14 2.87 21.82
CA GLY A 183 11.61 2.74 21.84
C GLY A 183 12.18 1.77 20.81
N PHE A 184 11.41 1.38 19.79
CA PHE A 184 11.94 0.54 18.72
C PHE A 184 12.87 1.32 17.80
N SER A 185 14.00 0.72 17.43
CA SER A 185 14.94 1.31 16.47
C SER A 185 14.48 1.13 15.02
N LEU A 186 13.78 0.02 14.71
CA LEU A 186 13.35 -0.34 13.35
C LEU A 186 11.82 -0.34 13.21
N ALA A 187 11.31 0.38 12.21
CA ALA A 187 9.87 0.40 11.91
C ALA A 187 9.30 -0.98 11.53
N ILE A 188 10.14 -1.87 10.97
CA ILE A 188 9.72 -3.24 10.66
C ILE A 188 9.35 -4.04 11.91
N ASP A 189 10.02 -3.79 13.03
CA ASP A 189 9.73 -4.50 14.27
C ASP A 189 8.46 -3.96 14.92
N ILE A 190 8.20 -2.65 14.82
CA ILE A 190 6.92 -2.05 15.20
C ILE A 190 5.79 -2.67 14.37
N ALA A 191 5.94 -2.78 13.05
CA ALA A 191 4.92 -3.36 12.17
C ALA A 191 4.64 -4.83 12.53
N LYS A 192 5.66 -5.62 12.84
CA LYS A 192 5.50 -7.00 13.31
C LYS A 192 4.77 -7.08 14.65
N ASP A 193 5.11 -6.21 15.58
CA ASP A 193 4.51 -6.20 16.90
C ASP A 193 3.04 -5.75 16.85
N ILE A 194 2.71 -4.71 16.09
CA ILE A 194 1.33 -4.31 15.80
C ILE A 194 0.52 -5.49 15.26
N LYS A 195 1.02 -6.18 14.23
CA LYS A 195 0.34 -7.34 13.62
C LYS A 195 0.13 -8.47 14.64
N LYS A 196 1.14 -8.73 15.47
CA LYS A 196 1.07 -9.73 16.55
C LYS A 196 0.02 -9.36 17.58
N ARG A 197 -0.04 -8.11 18.01
CA ARG A 197 -1.03 -7.62 18.96
C ARG A 197 -2.44 -7.68 18.41
N ILE A 198 -2.67 -7.21 17.18
CA ILE A 198 -3.96 -7.32 16.51
C ILE A 198 -4.43 -8.78 16.47
N ARG A 199 -3.53 -9.71 16.15
CA ARG A 199 -3.87 -11.13 16.13
C ARG A 199 -4.21 -11.68 17.51
N ASN A 200 -3.42 -11.35 18.53
CA ASN A 200 -3.56 -11.91 19.87
C ASN A 200 -4.72 -11.26 20.66
N GLU A 201 -4.89 -9.95 20.51
CA GLU A 201 -5.88 -9.19 21.30
C GLU A 201 -7.25 -9.18 20.61
N LEU A 202 -7.29 -9.16 19.27
CA LEU A 202 -8.54 -8.99 18.51
C LEU A 202 -8.92 -10.21 17.67
N GLY A 203 -8.05 -11.22 17.55
CA GLY A 203 -8.29 -12.40 16.71
C GLY A 203 -8.36 -12.10 15.22
N LEU A 204 -7.76 -11.00 14.76
CA LEU A 204 -7.82 -10.55 13.37
C LEU A 204 -6.42 -10.57 12.73
N ILE A 205 -6.38 -10.51 11.40
CA ILE A 205 -5.13 -10.46 10.64
C ILE A 205 -5.03 -9.11 9.96
N ALA A 206 -3.81 -8.54 9.97
CA ALA A 206 -3.48 -7.32 9.26
C ALA A 206 -2.27 -7.52 8.35
N SER A 207 -2.24 -6.82 7.24
CA SER A 207 -1.09 -6.63 6.38
C SER A 207 -0.40 -5.30 6.73
N ALA A 208 0.91 -5.26 6.60
CA ALA A 208 1.69 -4.07 6.89
C ALA A 208 2.75 -3.84 5.82
N GLY A 209 2.91 -2.59 5.41
CA GLY A 209 4.00 -2.14 4.55
C GLY A 209 4.79 -1.04 5.24
N VAL A 210 6.11 -1.08 5.12
CA VAL A 210 7.03 -0.14 5.75
C VAL A 210 7.87 0.54 4.69
N SER A 211 7.94 1.87 4.71
CA SER A 211 8.76 2.64 3.80
C SER A 211 9.05 4.04 4.36
N TYR A 212 9.81 4.85 3.60
CA TYR A 212 10.05 6.26 3.90
C TYR A 212 8.97 7.21 3.37
N ASN A 213 7.97 6.70 2.67
CA ASN A 213 6.80 7.48 2.24
C ASN A 213 5.53 6.63 2.19
N LYS A 214 4.37 7.29 2.23
CA LYS A 214 3.04 6.68 2.26
C LYS A 214 2.76 5.81 1.03
N PHE A 215 3.12 6.28 -0.17
CA PHE A 215 2.85 5.57 -1.42
C PHE A 215 3.52 4.19 -1.46
N LEU A 216 4.81 4.15 -1.16
CA LEU A 216 5.55 2.88 -1.14
C LEU A 216 5.12 1.99 0.03
N ALA A 217 4.81 2.56 1.20
CA ALA A 217 4.27 1.80 2.33
C ALA A 217 2.95 1.11 1.97
N LYS A 218 2.04 1.80 1.27
CA LYS A 218 0.77 1.22 0.80
C LYS A 218 1.00 0.11 -0.22
N ILE A 219 1.85 0.33 -1.23
CA ILE A 219 2.20 -0.73 -2.20
C ILE A 219 2.79 -1.95 -1.49
N ALA A 220 3.69 -1.74 -0.53
CA ALA A 220 4.33 -2.82 0.20
C ALA A 220 3.33 -3.65 1.04
N SER A 221 2.28 -3.02 1.61
CA SER A 221 1.24 -3.71 2.36
C SER A 221 0.38 -4.62 1.47
N ASP A 222 0.19 -4.24 0.20
CA ASP A 222 -0.62 -4.99 -0.76
C ASP A 222 0.16 -6.10 -1.47
N PHE A 223 1.49 -6.02 -1.53
CA PHE A 223 2.34 -6.86 -2.38
C PHE A 223 2.21 -8.38 -2.13
N ARG A 224 1.88 -8.79 -0.90
CA ARG A 224 1.67 -10.21 -0.52
C ARG A 224 0.31 -10.44 0.12
N LYS A 225 -0.66 -9.56 -0.11
CA LYS A 225 -2.02 -9.76 0.34
C LYS A 225 -2.63 -10.95 -0.40
N ARG A 226 -3.19 -11.90 0.34
CA ARG A 226 -3.79 -13.13 -0.22
C ARG A 226 -5.14 -12.85 -0.85
#